data_ae3c9e8bb1ebc981869181d2d4196974
#
_entry.id   ae3c9e8bb1ebc981869181d2d4196974
#
_cell.length_a   1.000
_cell.length_b   1.000
_cell.length_c   1.000
_cell.angle_alpha   90.00
_cell.angle_beta   90.00
_cell.angle_gamma   90.00
#
_symmetry.space_group_name_H-M   'P 1'
#
loop_
_entity.id
_entity.type
_entity.pdbx_description
1 polymer ?
#
loop_
_entity_poly.entity_id
_entity_poly.type
_entity_poly.pdbx_seq_one_letter_code
_entity_poly.pdbx_strand_id
1 'polypeptide(L)'
;MTRPTNGSRPTLNTKSKVLELDNCRNIGKVCLVYTNNTWSIWLLTREGGWAWLADSFTHYFRMALVHLGLPGWQAIFADLPLIPWAEQLFLLLAPHLLEKDADVKSSSNAGDTGLNHIDPNIFKTSTRHHKTTSRQNIP
;
A
#
# COMPACT_ATOMS: atom_id res chain seq x y z
N MET A 1 -4.09 -15.17 -9.82
CA MET A 1 -2.66 -15.53 -9.62
C MET A 1 -2.44 -15.73 -8.14
N THR A 2 -1.96 -16.89 -7.72
CA THR A 2 -1.71 -17.21 -6.32
C THR A 2 -0.44 -16.49 -5.86
N ARG A 3 -0.52 -15.75 -4.76
CA ARG A 3 0.61 -15.12 -4.09
C ARG A 3 1.65 -16.20 -3.77
N PRO A 4 2.92 -16.06 -4.18
CA PRO A 4 3.95 -17.01 -3.76
C PRO A 4 4.08 -16.96 -2.23
N THR A 5 4.26 -18.11 -1.62
CA THR A 5 4.46 -18.23 -0.18
C THR A 5 5.78 -17.59 0.24
N ASN A 6 5.84 -17.02 1.45
CA ASN A 6 7.07 -16.49 2.04
C ASN A 6 8.20 -17.51 1.93
N GLY A 7 9.36 -17.06 1.42
CA GLY A 7 10.50 -17.93 1.11
C GLY A 7 10.62 -18.34 -0.35
N SER A 8 9.64 -18.04 -1.19
CA SER A 8 9.75 -18.26 -2.64
C SER A 8 10.83 -17.35 -3.23
N ARG A 9 11.67 -17.90 -4.11
CA ARG A 9 12.64 -17.14 -4.89
C ARG A 9 12.10 -16.93 -6.30
N PRO A 10 12.40 -15.80 -6.97
CA PRO A 10 12.09 -15.68 -8.39
C PRO A 10 12.87 -16.74 -9.18
N THR A 11 12.21 -17.43 -10.10
CA THR A 11 12.87 -18.39 -10.99
C THR A 11 13.67 -17.63 -12.02
N LEU A 12 14.96 -17.43 -11.76
CA LEU A 12 15.86 -16.72 -12.66
C LEU A 12 16.44 -17.69 -13.69
N ASN A 13 16.33 -17.37 -14.96
CA ASN A 13 16.90 -18.06 -16.10
C ASN A 13 17.75 -17.09 -16.94
N THR A 14 18.46 -17.59 -17.95
CA THR A 14 19.38 -16.78 -18.79
C THR A 14 18.70 -15.58 -19.47
N LYS A 15 17.38 -15.58 -19.62
CA LYS A 15 16.60 -14.49 -20.23
C LYS A 15 15.99 -13.54 -19.17
N SER A 16 16.15 -13.84 -17.89
CA SER A 16 15.64 -13.01 -16.81
C SER A 16 16.41 -11.69 -16.73
N LYS A 17 15.71 -10.62 -16.40
CA LYS A 17 16.30 -9.29 -16.16
C LYS A 17 15.91 -8.84 -14.74
N VAL A 18 16.88 -8.28 -14.05
CA VAL A 18 16.66 -7.72 -12.70
C VAL A 18 17.11 -6.27 -12.74
N LEU A 19 16.20 -5.35 -12.41
CA LEU A 19 16.45 -3.91 -12.35
C LEU A 19 16.21 -3.43 -10.92
N GLU A 20 17.17 -2.75 -10.34
CA GLU A 20 17.01 -2.10 -9.04
C GLU A 20 16.09 -0.90 -9.19
N LEU A 21 15.02 -0.86 -8.40
CA LEU A 21 14.07 0.26 -8.34
C LEU A 21 14.37 1.20 -7.18
N ASP A 22 14.69 0.63 -6.02
CA ASP A 22 14.92 1.39 -4.80
C ASP A 22 15.90 0.67 -3.89
N ASN A 23 16.69 1.45 -3.16
CA ASN A 23 17.62 0.97 -2.16
C ASN A 23 17.09 1.28 -0.75
N CYS A 24 16.40 0.30 -0.18
CA CYS A 24 15.87 0.39 1.17
C CYS A 24 17.00 0.18 2.18
N ARG A 25 17.67 1.27 2.59
CA ARG A 25 18.76 1.23 3.56
C ARG A 25 18.44 0.29 4.72
N ASN A 26 19.37 -0.60 5.07
CA ASN A 26 19.28 -1.59 6.15
C ASN A 26 18.36 -2.80 5.92
N ILE A 27 17.44 -2.78 4.95
CA ILE A 27 16.53 -3.89 4.67
C ILE A 27 17.00 -4.67 3.46
N GLY A 28 17.29 -3.98 2.35
CA GLY A 28 17.65 -4.60 1.09
C GLY A 28 17.39 -3.70 -0.10
N LYS A 29 17.13 -4.31 -1.25
CA LYS A 29 16.87 -3.60 -2.51
C LYS A 29 15.55 -4.05 -3.09
N VAL A 30 14.72 -3.12 -3.50
CA VAL A 30 13.51 -3.42 -4.29
C VAL A 30 13.92 -3.59 -5.74
N CYS A 31 13.59 -4.73 -6.30
CA CYS A 31 13.95 -5.11 -7.65
C CYS A 31 12.71 -5.39 -8.50
N LEU A 32 12.73 -4.87 -9.71
CA LEU A 32 11.82 -5.26 -10.78
C LEU A 32 12.43 -6.47 -11.50
N VAL A 33 11.76 -7.60 -11.43
CA VAL A 33 12.24 -8.87 -11.97
C VAL A 33 11.39 -9.26 -13.18
N TYR A 34 12.05 -9.45 -14.33
CA TYR A 34 11.42 -9.99 -15.54
C TYR A 34 11.75 -11.48 -15.63
N THR A 35 10.72 -12.29 -15.61
CA THR A 35 10.85 -13.73 -15.74
C THR A 35 9.59 -14.32 -16.36
N ASN A 36 9.72 -15.38 -17.17
CA ASN A 36 8.58 -16.03 -17.83
C ASN A 36 7.63 -15.07 -18.56
N ASN A 37 8.19 -14.04 -19.23
CA ASN A 37 7.46 -13.02 -19.97
C ASN A 37 6.56 -12.11 -19.11
N THR A 38 6.81 -12.04 -17.81
CA THR A 38 6.07 -11.21 -16.86
C THR A 38 7.03 -10.42 -15.97
N TRP A 39 6.57 -9.25 -15.53
CA TRP A 39 7.26 -8.43 -14.53
C TRP A 39 6.66 -8.66 -13.15
N SER A 40 7.51 -8.65 -12.15
CA SER A 40 7.10 -8.72 -10.74
C SER A 40 8.08 -7.94 -9.87
N ILE A 41 7.63 -7.50 -8.71
CA ILE A 41 8.43 -6.70 -7.78
C ILE A 41 8.81 -7.56 -6.58
N TRP A 42 10.09 -7.56 -6.27
CA TRP A 42 10.69 -8.35 -5.20
C TRP A 42 11.59 -7.51 -4.32
N LEU A 43 11.65 -7.84 -3.07
CA LEU A 43 12.66 -7.34 -2.15
C LEU A 43 13.80 -8.36 -2.08
N LEU A 44 14.99 -7.94 -2.48
CA LEU A 44 16.23 -8.66 -2.22
C LEU A 44 16.77 -8.19 -0.88
N THR A 45 16.72 -9.05 0.13
CA THR A 45 17.19 -8.72 1.48
C THR A 45 18.72 -8.64 1.54
N ARG A 46 19.26 -7.98 2.56
CA ARG A 46 20.71 -7.91 2.77
C ARG A 46 21.36 -9.27 2.96
N GLU A 47 20.63 -10.24 3.47
CA GLU A 47 21.08 -11.63 3.68
C GLU A 47 21.01 -12.47 2.41
N GLY A 48 20.61 -11.87 1.28
CA GLY A 48 20.49 -12.57 -0.01
C GLY A 48 19.17 -13.34 -0.17
N GLY A 49 18.22 -13.16 0.74
CA GLY A 49 16.86 -13.70 0.61
C GLY A 49 16.02 -12.90 -0.39
N TRP A 50 15.00 -13.52 -0.95
CA TRP A 50 14.01 -12.87 -1.79
C TRP A 50 12.64 -12.89 -1.13
N ALA A 51 11.96 -11.76 -1.13
CA ALA A 51 10.57 -11.67 -0.71
C ALA A 51 9.73 -11.03 -1.83
N TRP A 52 8.64 -11.68 -2.17
CA TRP A 52 7.72 -11.15 -3.17
C TRP A 52 6.93 -9.97 -2.60
N LEU A 53 6.83 -8.88 -3.36
CA LEU A 53 6.08 -7.70 -2.96
C LEU A 53 4.82 -7.52 -3.81
N ALA A 54 4.96 -7.51 -5.14
CA ALA A 54 3.84 -7.22 -6.03
C ALA A 54 4.03 -7.85 -7.42
N ASP A 55 2.91 -8.08 -8.12
CA ASP A 55 2.86 -8.57 -9.49
C ASP A 55 3.01 -7.48 -10.54
N SER A 56 2.94 -6.22 -10.15
CA SER A 56 3.09 -5.07 -11.04
C SER A 56 3.60 -3.84 -10.29
N PHE A 57 4.21 -2.90 -11.03
CA PHE A 57 4.64 -1.62 -10.47
C PHE A 57 3.46 -0.80 -9.93
N THR A 58 2.32 -0.83 -10.60
CA THR A 58 1.12 -0.12 -10.15
C THR A 58 0.64 -0.63 -8.80
N HIS A 59 0.66 -1.95 -8.60
CA HIS A 59 0.31 -2.55 -7.32
C HIS A 59 1.31 -2.15 -6.23
N TYR A 60 2.60 -2.28 -6.49
CA TYR A 60 3.65 -1.85 -5.58
C TYR A 60 3.50 -0.37 -5.18
N PHE A 61 3.24 0.50 -6.15
CA PHE A 61 3.06 1.93 -5.88
C PHE A 61 1.84 2.22 -5.00
N ARG A 62 0.73 1.52 -5.24
CA ARG A 62 -0.45 1.61 -4.37
C ARG A 62 -0.15 1.17 -2.94
N MET A 63 0.61 0.09 -2.78
CA MET A 63 1.06 -0.34 -1.46
C MET A 63 1.91 0.72 -0.78
N ALA A 64 2.82 1.37 -1.49
CA ALA A 64 3.62 2.48 -0.96
C ALA A 64 2.73 3.62 -0.46
N LEU A 65 1.70 3.99 -1.22
CA LEU A 65 0.74 5.03 -0.82
C LEU A 65 -0.04 4.64 0.45
N VAL A 66 -0.53 3.41 0.54
CA VAL A 66 -1.25 2.90 1.73
C VAL A 66 -0.36 2.96 2.97
N HIS A 67 0.94 2.72 2.81
CA HIS A 67 1.92 2.78 3.89
C HIS A 67 2.57 4.18 4.03
N LEU A 68 1.95 5.20 3.43
CA LEU A 68 2.40 6.61 3.49
C LEU A 68 3.84 6.82 3.01
N GLY A 69 4.41 5.87 2.26
CA GLY A 69 5.81 5.90 1.87
C GLY A 69 6.78 5.87 3.05
N LEU A 70 6.35 5.42 4.23
CA LEU A 70 7.19 5.39 5.43
C LEU A 70 8.40 4.50 5.21
N PRO A 71 9.59 4.91 5.68
CA PRO A 71 10.80 4.11 5.51
C PRO A 71 10.66 2.71 6.11
N GLY A 72 11.00 1.71 5.33
CA GLY A 72 10.96 0.31 5.78
C GLY A 72 9.61 -0.40 5.66
N TRP A 73 8.59 0.24 5.08
CA TRP A 73 7.28 -0.39 4.91
C TRP A 73 7.34 -1.75 4.19
N GLN A 74 8.32 -1.94 3.31
CA GLN A 74 8.52 -3.21 2.59
C GLN A 74 8.84 -4.38 3.53
N ALA A 75 9.46 -4.10 4.68
CA ALA A 75 9.79 -5.13 5.68
C ALA A 75 8.53 -5.77 6.26
N ILE A 76 7.45 -5.01 6.42
CA ILE A 76 6.17 -5.51 6.94
C ILE A 76 5.63 -6.64 6.05
N PHE A 77 5.75 -6.50 4.72
CA PHE A 77 5.31 -7.51 3.75
C PHE A 77 6.25 -8.69 3.64
N ALA A 78 7.51 -8.49 3.95
CA ALA A 78 8.54 -9.51 3.88
C ALA A 78 8.66 -10.32 5.18
N ASP A 79 7.82 -10.06 6.18
CA ASP A 79 7.92 -10.60 7.55
C ASP A 79 9.30 -10.37 8.18
N LEU A 80 9.93 -9.25 7.84
CA LEU A 80 11.19 -8.82 8.41
C LEU A 80 10.94 -7.83 9.57
N PRO A 81 11.80 -7.85 10.59
CA PRO A 81 11.71 -6.87 11.65
C PRO A 81 11.97 -5.46 11.11
N LEU A 82 11.16 -4.51 11.56
CA LEU A 82 11.44 -3.10 11.35
C LEU A 82 12.64 -2.67 12.19
N ILE A 83 13.43 -1.75 11.64
CA ILE A 83 14.45 -1.07 12.43
C ILE A 83 13.79 -0.18 13.48
N PRO A 84 14.35 -0.05 14.71
CA PRO A 84 13.67 0.58 15.85
C PRO A 84 13.13 2.00 15.57
N TRP A 85 13.88 2.83 14.86
CA TRP A 85 13.42 4.18 14.55
C TRP A 85 12.28 4.20 13.52
N ALA A 86 12.25 3.26 12.56
CA ALA A 86 11.15 3.14 11.60
C ALA A 86 9.89 2.64 12.30
N GLU A 87 10.02 1.67 13.20
CA GLU A 87 8.92 1.19 14.02
C GLU A 87 8.28 2.32 14.85
N GLN A 88 9.10 3.19 15.45
CA GLN A 88 8.61 4.38 16.16
C GLN A 88 7.81 5.32 15.25
N LEU A 89 8.26 5.53 14.00
CA LEU A 89 7.51 6.33 13.04
C LEU A 89 6.16 5.71 12.69
N PHE A 90 6.11 4.39 12.50
CA PHE A 90 4.85 3.68 12.26
C PHE A 90 3.91 3.81 13.47
N LEU A 91 4.41 3.59 14.69
CA LEU A 91 3.61 3.74 15.92
C LEU A 91 3.03 5.14 16.08
N LEU A 92 3.78 6.16 15.63
CA LEU A 92 3.33 7.56 15.71
C LEU A 92 2.35 7.94 14.61
N LEU A 93 2.59 7.53 13.36
CA LEU A 93 1.87 8.01 12.18
C LEU A 93 0.80 7.04 11.68
N ALA A 94 1.01 5.75 11.83
CA ALA A 94 0.14 4.71 11.27
C ALA A 94 0.19 3.42 12.10
N PRO A 95 -0.18 3.45 13.40
CA PRO A 95 -0.07 2.29 14.29
C PRO A 95 -0.87 1.09 13.79
N HIS A 96 -2.01 1.33 13.14
CA HIS A 96 -2.87 0.30 12.57
C HIS A 96 -2.18 -0.57 11.49
N LEU A 97 -1.10 -0.09 10.89
CA LEU A 97 -0.34 -0.87 9.89
C LEU A 97 0.62 -1.88 10.53
N LEU A 98 0.91 -1.76 11.82
CA LEU A 98 1.73 -2.70 12.59
C LEU A 98 0.91 -3.78 13.28
N GLU A 99 -0.40 -3.57 13.44
CA GLU A 99 -1.31 -4.56 13.99
C GLU A 99 -1.41 -5.71 12.99
N LYS A 100 -0.66 -6.77 13.24
CA LYS A 100 -0.86 -8.04 12.53
C LYS A 100 -2.25 -8.54 12.92
N ASP A 101 -3.03 -9.00 11.95
CA ASP A 101 -4.40 -9.52 12.07
C ASP A 101 -4.57 -10.63 13.14
N ALA A 102 -4.03 -10.43 14.34
CA ALA A 102 -4.13 -11.37 15.45
C ALA A 102 -5.57 -11.44 16.02
N ASP A 103 -6.42 -10.44 15.77
CA ASP A 103 -7.72 -10.30 16.42
C ASP A 103 -8.95 -10.51 15.53
N VAL A 104 -8.80 -10.90 14.26
CA VAL A 104 -9.95 -11.19 13.38
C VAL A 104 -10.67 -12.50 13.75
N LYS A 105 -10.14 -13.30 14.70
CA LYS A 105 -10.75 -14.58 15.10
C LYS A 105 -11.67 -14.52 16.33
N SER A 106 -11.86 -13.39 16.98
CA SER A 106 -12.66 -13.34 18.22
C SER A 106 -13.88 -12.41 18.22
N SER A 107 -14.27 -11.86 17.06
CA SER A 107 -15.49 -11.04 16.98
C SER A 107 -16.42 -11.51 15.86
N SER A 108 -16.78 -12.79 15.86
CA SER A 108 -17.90 -13.30 15.08
C SER A 108 -19.19 -13.27 15.92
N ASN A 109 -19.59 -12.08 16.36
CA ASN A 109 -20.96 -11.87 16.83
C ASN A 109 -21.43 -10.46 16.48
N ALA A 110 -22.56 -10.44 15.76
CA ALA A 110 -23.38 -9.29 15.43
C ALA A 110 -22.92 -8.42 14.24
N GLY A 111 -23.41 -8.67 13.08
CA GLY A 111 -24.18 -7.82 12.15
C GLY A 111 -23.77 -6.37 11.95
N ASP A 112 -22.50 -6.00 12.06
CA ASP A 112 -22.04 -4.71 11.60
C ASP A 112 -20.95 -4.93 10.53
N THR A 113 -21.35 -4.83 9.28
CA THR A 113 -20.42 -4.70 8.16
C THR A 113 -19.76 -3.34 8.31
N GLY A 114 -18.57 -3.29 8.92
CA GLY A 114 -17.78 -2.08 9.14
C GLY A 114 -17.28 -1.40 7.85
N LEU A 115 -18.10 -1.41 6.81
CA LEU A 115 -17.97 -0.58 5.64
C LEU A 115 -18.52 0.80 6.00
N ASN A 116 -17.62 1.75 6.23
CA ASN A 116 -17.98 3.16 6.32
C ASN A 116 -18.69 3.57 5.02
N HIS A 117 -20.01 3.56 5.04
CA HIS A 117 -20.81 4.02 3.91
C HIS A 117 -20.80 5.54 3.87
N ILE A 118 -20.03 6.09 2.96
CA ILE A 118 -20.00 7.53 2.71
C ILE A 118 -21.23 7.89 1.87
N ASP A 119 -22.11 8.75 2.40
CA ASP A 119 -23.25 9.25 1.64
C ASP A 119 -22.77 10.08 0.46
N PRO A 120 -23.03 9.66 -0.81
CA PRO A 120 -22.58 10.40 -1.98
C PRO A 120 -23.21 11.80 -2.10
N ASN A 121 -24.27 12.10 -1.34
CA ASN A 121 -24.92 13.41 -1.36
C ASN A 121 -24.07 14.52 -0.71
N ILE A 122 -23.10 14.16 0.15
CA ILE A 122 -22.17 15.14 0.75
C ILE A 122 -21.30 15.84 -0.30
N PHE A 123 -21.12 15.22 -1.47
CA PHE A 123 -20.32 15.78 -2.58
C PHE A 123 -21.16 16.61 -3.56
N LYS A 124 -22.49 16.71 -3.38
CA LYS A 124 -23.33 17.55 -4.21
C LYS A 124 -23.20 19.00 -3.77
N THR A 125 -22.55 19.82 -4.58
CA THR A 125 -22.50 21.26 -4.37
C THR A 125 -23.90 21.86 -4.53
N SER A 126 -24.41 22.49 -3.47
CA SER A 126 -25.63 23.28 -3.53
C SER A 126 -25.41 24.50 -4.42
N THR A 127 -25.95 24.49 -5.63
CA THR A 127 -25.94 25.67 -6.51
C THR A 127 -26.88 26.70 -5.90
N ARG A 128 -26.32 27.70 -5.19
CA ARG A 128 -27.08 28.85 -4.73
C ARG A 128 -27.44 29.68 -5.96
N HIS A 129 -28.70 29.61 -6.38
CA HIS A 129 -29.26 30.57 -7.32
C HIS A 129 -29.25 31.94 -6.70
N HIS A 130 -28.39 32.83 -7.20
CA HIS A 130 -28.39 34.24 -6.90
C HIS A 130 -29.65 34.83 -7.55
N LYS A 131 -30.70 35.13 -6.76
CA LYS A 131 -31.86 35.94 -7.21
C LYS A 131 -31.36 37.37 -7.43
N THR A 132 -31.24 37.76 -8.70
CA THR A 132 -31.03 39.13 -9.09
C THR A 132 -32.33 39.90 -8.86
N THR A 133 -32.37 40.74 -7.85
CA THR A 133 -33.48 41.68 -7.59
C THR A 133 -33.35 42.82 -8.58
N SER A 134 -34.22 42.82 -9.60
CA SER A 134 -34.39 43.96 -10.50
C SER A 134 -35.01 45.13 -9.72
N ARG A 135 -34.23 46.21 -9.59
CA ARG A 135 -34.75 47.51 -9.12
C ARG A 135 -35.66 48.10 -10.22
N GLN A 136 -36.95 48.19 -9.93
CA GLN A 136 -37.88 49.01 -10.69
C GLN A 136 -37.60 50.49 -10.36
N ASN A 137 -37.30 51.27 -11.39
CA ASN A 137 -37.37 52.73 -11.35
C ASN A 137 -38.84 53.17 -11.38
N ILE A 138 -39.24 53.99 -10.46
CA ILE A 138 -40.51 54.72 -10.45
C ILE A 138 -40.20 56.20 -10.71
N PRO A 139 -41.06 56.90 -11.51
CA PRO A 139 -40.82 58.20 -12.10
C PRO A 139 -40.76 59.37 -11.11
#